data_abb5515affa93e3afaa03b59f6398c60
#
_entry.id   abb5515affa93e3afaa03b59f6398c60
#
_cell.length_a   1.000
_cell.length_b   1.000
_cell.length_c   1.000
_cell.angle_alpha   90.00
_cell.angle_beta   90.00
_cell.angle_gamma   90.00
#
_symmetry.space_group_name_H-M   'P 1'
#
loop_
_entity.id
_entity.type
_entity.pdbx_description
1 polymer ?
#
loop_
_entity_poly.entity_id
_entity_poly.type
_entity_poly.pdbx_seq_one_letter_code
_entity_poly.pdbx_strand_id
1 'polypeptide(L)'
;MNKIRIYFILLALTAVACNKDELITTDVEQVPIITFDTDPAVYPVKVGREFTITPSYQFVDRAVYSWKLEETGKIISTEPQLTYRFDSGNEISEGVNGYYIDLEVTTPNGTTVETVLVEVQELLPPLISFPMQTDGLEVVKGRKYEFAPTVQSAENSTFLWTLRRPGAAEA
;
A
#
# COMPACT_ATOMS: atom_id res chain seq x y z
N MET A 1 -54.05 -67.74 -20.42
CA MET A 1 -52.71 -67.50 -20.87
C MET A 1 -52.43 -66.00 -21.21
N ASN A 2 -52.96 -65.02 -20.46
CA ASN A 2 -52.80 -63.59 -20.82
C ASN A 2 -52.26 -62.67 -19.67
N LYS A 3 -51.83 -63.21 -18.55
CA LYS A 3 -51.41 -62.40 -17.42
C LYS A 3 -49.89 -62.17 -17.36
N ILE A 4 -49.10 -62.94 -18.10
CA ILE A 4 -47.64 -62.85 -18.06
C ILE A 4 -47.09 -61.77 -19.03
N ARG A 5 -47.82 -61.40 -20.07
CA ARG A 5 -47.36 -60.39 -21.06
C ARG A 5 -47.45 -58.93 -20.58
N ILE A 6 -48.28 -58.63 -19.60
CA ILE A 6 -48.46 -57.28 -19.07
C ILE A 6 -47.32 -56.90 -18.11
N TYR A 7 -46.73 -57.83 -17.43
CA TYR A 7 -45.61 -57.54 -16.53
C TYR A 7 -44.29 -57.23 -17.24
N PHE A 8 -44.08 -57.74 -18.46
CA PHE A 8 -42.88 -57.44 -19.23
C PHE A 8 -42.89 -56.07 -19.89
N ILE A 9 -44.06 -55.49 -20.13
CA ILE A 9 -44.18 -54.14 -20.69
C ILE A 9 -43.99 -53.10 -19.59
N LEU A 10 -44.36 -53.37 -18.36
CA LEU A 10 -44.19 -52.44 -17.25
C LEU A 10 -42.73 -52.37 -16.74
N LEU A 11 -41.92 -53.41 -16.96
CA LEU A 11 -40.52 -53.46 -16.54
C LEU A 11 -39.57 -52.74 -17.54
N ALA A 12 -40.01 -52.48 -18.77
CA ALA A 12 -39.21 -51.84 -19.79
C ALA A 12 -39.31 -50.30 -19.77
N LEU A 13 -40.23 -49.72 -18.97
CA LEU A 13 -40.41 -48.26 -18.88
C LEU A 13 -39.64 -47.62 -17.70
N THR A 14 -38.97 -48.37 -16.85
CA THR A 14 -38.25 -47.83 -15.73
C THR A 14 -36.72 -47.61 -15.97
N ALA A 15 -36.24 -47.85 -17.20
CA ALA A 15 -34.81 -47.79 -17.54
C ALA A 15 -34.41 -46.54 -18.31
N VAL A 16 -35.26 -45.51 -18.45
CA VAL A 16 -34.96 -44.30 -19.23
C VAL A 16 -35.04 -43.03 -18.35
N ALA A 17 -34.75 -43.15 -17.06
CA ALA A 17 -34.62 -41.96 -16.21
C ALA A 17 -33.28 -41.94 -15.51
N CYS A 18 -32.20 -42.26 -16.23
CA CYS A 18 -30.87 -41.65 -15.90
C CYS A 18 -30.75 -40.42 -16.76
N ASN A 19 -31.43 -39.34 -16.37
CA ASN A 19 -30.89 -38.04 -16.67
C ASN A 19 -29.50 -37.99 -16.07
N LYS A 20 -28.49 -38.01 -16.95
CA LYS A 20 -27.26 -37.36 -16.61
C LYS A 20 -27.65 -35.96 -16.18
N ASP A 21 -27.62 -35.70 -14.87
CA ASP A 21 -27.37 -34.36 -14.39
C ASP A 21 -26.04 -33.97 -15.03
N GLU A 22 -26.10 -33.34 -16.21
CA GLU A 22 -25.02 -32.47 -16.61
C GLU A 22 -24.93 -31.47 -15.45
N LEU A 23 -23.97 -31.70 -14.57
CA LEU A 23 -23.46 -30.63 -13.72
C LEU A 23 -23.14 -29.51 -14.71
N ILE A 24 -24.09 -28.58 -14.89
CA ILE A 24 -23.79 -27.26 -15.42
C ILE A 24 -22.86 -26.67 -14.38
N THR A 25 -21.57 -27.00 -14.49
CA THR A 25 -20.53 -26.13 -13.93
C THR A 25 -20.70 -24.85 -14.71
N THR A 26 -21.57 -23.99 -14.22
CA THR A 26 -21.46 -22.57 -14.52
C THR A 26 -20.07 -22.21 -14.02
N ASP A 27 -19.09 -22.16 -14.94
CA ASP A 27 -17.88 -21.41 -14.70
C ASP A 27 -18.37 -19.99 -14.42
N VAL A 28 -18.54 -19.70 -13.14
CA VAL A 28 -18.82 -18.34 -12.71
C VAL A 28 -17.52 -17.59 -13.03
N GLU A 29 -17.57 -16.87 -14.15
CA GLU A 29 -16.47 -15.97 -14.52
C GLU A 29 -16.24 -15.02 -13.36
N GLN A 30 -15.19 -15.29 -12.58
CA GLN A 30 -14.88 -14.51 -11.38
C GLN A 30 -14.06 -13.31 -11.80
N VAL A 31 -14.55 -12.12 -11.46
CA VAL A 31 -13.80 -10.88 -11.61
C VAL A 31 -12.61 -10.85 -10.64
N PRO A 32 -11.57 -10.07 -10.91
CA PRO A 32 -10.46 -9.92 -9.99
C PRO A 32 -10.90 -9.50 -8.60
N ILE A 33 -10.25 -10.04 -7.58
CA ILE A 33 -10.36 -9.57 -6.18
C ILE A 33 -9.02 -8.97 -5.79
N ILE A 34 -9.05 -7.75 -5.25
CA ILE A 34 -7.90 -7.02 -4.75
C ILE A 34 -8.03 -6.93 -3.23
N THR A 35 -6.95 -7.21 -2.50
CA THR A 35 -6.93 -7.09 -1.03
C THR A 35 -5.64 -6.40 -0.61
N PHE A 36 -5.76 -5.34 0.18
CA PHE A 36 -4.64 -4.63 0.79
C PHE A 36 -4.34 -5.21 2.18
N ASP A 37 -3.14 -4.96 2.67
CA ASP A 37 -2.65 -5.40 3.98
C ASP A 37 -3.21 -4.54 5.13
N THR A 38 -3.85 -3.40 4.83
CA THR A 38 -4.51 -2.49 5.77
C THR A 38 -5.98 -2.27 5.39
N ASP A 39 -6.86 -2.14 6.40
CA ASP A 39 -8.26 -1.79 6.23
C ASP A 39 -8.62 -0.70 7.28
N PRO A 40 -8.93 0.55 6.85
CA PRO A 40 -8.90 1.04 5.47
C PRO A 40 -7.49 1.05 4.86
N ALA A 41 -7.43 1.01 3.52
CA ALA A 41 -6.17 1.03 2.78
C ALA A 41 -5.51 2.42 2.82
N VAL A 42 -4.84 2.72 3.94
CA VAL A 42 -4.15 3.99 4.20
C VAL A 42 -2.66 3.73 4.43
N TYR A 43 -1.82 4.40 3.65
CA TYR A 43 -0.37 4.23 3.66
C TYR A 43 0.34 5.55 4.00
N PRO A 44 0.85 5.72 5.24
CA PRO A 44 1.64 6.89 5.57
C PRO A 44 3.04 6.77 4.96
N VAL A 45 3.43 7.73 4.14
CA VAL A 45 4.73 7.78 3.48
C VAL A 45 5.42 9.11 3.75
N LYS A 46 6.75 9.13 3.69
CA LYS A 46 7.52 10.37 3.87
C LYS A 46 7.74 11.03 2.51
N VAL A 47 7.59 12.36 2.45
CA VAL A 47 7.91 13.15 1.26
C VAL A 47 9.35 12.85 0.78
N GLY A 48 9.53 12.72 -0.53
CA GLY A 48 10.83 12.42 -1.14
C GLY A 48 11.38 11.01 -0.89
N ARG A 49 10.62 10.11 -0.23
CA ARG A 49 11.00 8.71 -0.01
C ARG A 49 10.24 7.78 -0.92
N GLU A 50 10.94 6.76 -1.40
CA GLU A 50 10.32 5.66 -2.12
C GLU A 50 9.54 4.78 -1.15
N PHE A 51 8.36 4.33 -1.55
CA PHE A 51 7.51 3.39 -0.84
C PHE A 51 6.99 2.32 -1.80
N THR A 52 6.53 1.21 -1.25
CA THR A 52 5.96 0.11 -2.03
C THR A 52 4.65 -0.35 -1.40
N ILE A 53 3.62 -0.53 -2.23
CA ILE A 53 2.35 -1.15 -1.88
C ILE A 53 2.26 -2.46 -2.64
N THR A 54 2.02 -3.57 -1.92
CA THR A 54 1.95 -4.91 -2.49
C THR A 54 0.61 -5.55 -2.16
N PRO A 55 -0.43 -5.37 -2.99
CA PRO A 55 -1.72 -6.02 -2.78
C PRO A 55 -1.65 -7.52 -2.98
N SER A 56 -2.61 -8.23 -2.41
CA SER A 56 -2.90 -9.62 -2.73
C SER A 56 -4.03 -9.71 -3.74
N TYR A 57 -3.95 -10.70 -4.63
CA TYR A 57 -4.90 -10.84 -5.73
C TYR A 57 -5.50 -12.24 -5.80
N GLN A 58 -6.76 -12.32 -6.26
CA GLN A 58 -7.40 -13.58 -6.66
C GLN A 58 -8.04 -13.41 -8.03
N PHE A 59 -8.13 -14.50 -8.82
CA PHE A 59 -8.76 -14.53 -10.15
C PHE A 59 -8.14 -13.57 -11.16
N VAL A 60 -6.80 -13.51 -11.19
CA VAL A 60 -6.02 -12.56 -12.00
C VAL A 60 -5.34 -13.21 -13.20
N ASP A 61 -5.93 -14.26 -13.78
CA ASP A 61 -5.40 -14.86 -15.01
C ASP A 61 -5.39 -13.83 -16.15
N ARG A 62 -4.23 -13.64 -16.76
CA ARG A 62 -3.98 -12.65 -17.82
C ARG A 62 -4.39 -11.22 -17.45
N ALA A 63 -4.19 -10.84 -16.19
CA ALA A 63 -4.54 -9.51 -15.70
C ALA A 63 -3.63 -8.42 -16.28
N VAL A 64 -4.24 -7.25 -16.47
CA VAL A 64 -3.56 -5.98 -16.75
C VAL A 64 -3.80 -5.08 -15.56
N TYR A 65 -2.73 -4.46 -15.06
CA TYR A 65 -2.75 -3.59 -13.89
C TYR A 65 -2.57 -2.14 -14.31
N SER A 66 -3.21 -1.22 -13.59
CA SER A 66 -3.04 0.23 -13.79
C SER A 66 -3.25 0.96 -12.48
N TRP A 67 -2.18 1.62 -12.00
CA TRP A 67 -2.24 2.51 -10.86
C TRP A 67 -2.38 3.94 -11.36
N LYS A 68 -3.42 4.64 -10.92
CA LYS A 68 -3.77 5.98 -11.40
C LYS A 68 -3.93 6.93 -10.22
N LEU A 69 -3.44 8.16 -10.35
CA LEU A 69 -3.85 9.23 -9.45
C LEU A 69 -5.31 9.57 -9.74
N GLU A 70 -6.20 9.45 -8.74
CA GLU A 70 -7.64 9.69 -8.90
C GLU A 70 -7.92 11.09 -9.46
N GLU A 71 -7.28 12.12 -8.89
CA GLU A 71 -7.50 13.53 -9.26
C GLU A 71 -7.23 13.83 -10.74
N THR A 72 -6.20 13.23 -11.32
CA THR A 72 -5.74 13.55 -12.67
C THR A 72 -5.96 12.45 -13.68
N GLY A 73 -6.26 11.22 -13.24
CA GLY A 73 -6.28 10.02 -14.05
C GLY A 73 -4.89 9.62 -14.59
N LYS A 74 -3.82 10.26 -14.12
CA LYS A 74 -2.46 9.97 -14.58
C LYS A 74 -2.02 8.57 -14.11
N ILE A 75 -1.63 7.72 -15.07
CA ILE A 75 -1.05 6.41 -14.76
C ILE A 75 0.37 6.62 -14.20
N ILE A 76 0.63 6.05 -13.03
CA ILE A 76 1.92 6.11 -12.33
C ILE A 76 2.64 4.76 -12.29
N SER A 77 1.92 3.64 -12.49
CA SER A 77 2.51 2.32 -12.66
C SER A 77 1.54 1.39 -13.40
N THR A 78 2.09 0.35 -14.05
CA THR A 78 1.33 -0.77 -14.66
C THR A 78 1.77 -2.12 -14.10
N GLU A 79 2.55 -2.11 -13.02
CA GLU A 79 3.04 -3.32 -12.36
C GLU A 79 2.02 -3.81 -11.31
N PRO A 80 2.04 -5.10 -10.93
CA PRO A 80 1.17 -5.63 -9.88
C PRO A 80 1.36 -4.94 -8.52
N GLN A 81 2.55 -4.44 -8.24
CA GLN A 81 2.88 -3.66 -7.05
C GLN A 81 3.17 -2.22 -7.43
N LEU A 82 2.82 -1.29 -6.56
CA LEU A 82 3.21 0.11 -6.74
C LEU A 82 4.51 0.38 -5.99
N THR A 83 5.55 0.80 -6.71
CA THR A 83 6.73 1.43 -6.13
C THR A 83 6.79 2.86 -6.67
N TYR A 84 6.70 3.85 -5.77
CA TYR A 84 6.59 5.25 -6.17
C TYR A 84 7.21 6.19 -5.12
N ARG A 85 7.39 7.47 -5.50
CA ARG A 85 7.87 8.53 -4.62
C ARG A 85 7.10 9.80 -4.90
N PHE A 86 6.58 10.43 -3.87
CA PHE A 86 5.99 11.77 -3.94
C PHE A 86 6.98 12.81 -3.42
N ASP A 87 7.18 13.88 -4.18
CA ASP A 87 8.04 15.00 -3.79
C ASP A 87 7.25 16.09 -3.04
N SER A 88 5.93 16.00 -3.00
CA SER A 88 5.00 16.83 -2.21
C SER A 88 3.70 16.09 -1.97
N GLY A 89 2.90 16.52 -1.01
CA GLY A 89 1.51 16.10 -0.83
C GLY A 89 0.56 17.21 -1.25
N ASN A 90 -0.62 16.85 -1.77
CA ASN A 90 -1.75 17.77 -1.95
C ASN A 90 -2.61 17.72 -0.68
N GLU A 91 -3.14 18.86 -0.26
CA GLU A 91 -4.13 18.88 0.83
C GLU A 91 -5.43 18.25 0.34
N ILE A 92 -5.80 17.10 0.92
CA ILE A 92 -7.02 16.34 0.61
C ILE A 92 -8.12 16.57 1.65
N SER A 93 -7.73 16.94 2.87
CA SER A 93 -8.60 17.40 3.95
C SER A 93 -7.80 18.24 4.93
N GLU A 94 -8.47 18.91 5.88
CA GLU A 94 -7.80 19.77 6.88
C GLU A 94 -6.68 19.01 7.60
N GLY A 95 -5.43 19.42 7.36
CA GLY A 95 -4.23 18.86 7.98
C GLY A 95 -3.77 17.51 7.41
N VAL A 96 -4.42 16.99 6.37
CA VAL A 96 -4.03 15.74 5.70
C VAL A 96 -3.57 16.03 4.28
N ASN A 97 -2.29 15.77 4.03
CA ASN A 97 -1.72 15.88 2.69
C ASN A 97 -1.55 14.47 2.09
N GLY A 98 -1.91 14.29 0.84
CA GLY A 98 -1.79 12.97 0.22
C GLY A 98 -2.37 12.88 -1.18
N TYR A 99 -2.61 11.65 -1.58
CA TYR A 99 -3.18 11.31 -2.88
C TYR A 99 -4.09 10.09 -2.75
N TYR A 100 -5.24 10.13 -3.38
CA TYR A 100 -6.03 8.95 -3.66
C TYR A 100 -5.48 8.30 -4.94
N ILE A 101 -5.25 7.00 -4.87
CA ILE A 101 -4.70 6.23 -5.98
C ILE A 101 -5.63 5.05 -6.25
N ASP A 102 -6.12 4.98 -7.49
CA ASP A 102 -6.92 3.86 -7.97
C ASP A 102 -6.01 2.77 -8.51
N LEU A 103 -6.19 1.55 -8.03
CA LEU A 103 -5.66 0.34 -8.63
C LEU A 103 -6.79 -0.32 -9.44
N GLU A 104 -6.65 -0.29 -10.75
CA GLU A 104 -7.52 -0.99 -11.69
C GLU A 104 -6.86 -2.30 -12.13
N VAL A 105 -7.57 -3.40 -11.97
CA VAL A 105 -7.15 -4.72 -12.43
C VAL A 105 -8.18 -5.26 -13.41
N THR A 106 -7.78 -5.47 -14.65
CA THR A 106 -8.63 -5.95 -15.74
C THR A 106 -8.21 -7.35 -16.18
N THR A 107 -9.15 -8.26 -16.27
CA THR A 107 -9.00 -9.61 -16.82
C THR A 107 -10.00 -9.81 -17.95
N PRO A 108 -9.96 -10.92 -18.71
CA PRO A 108 -11.00 -11.27 -19.66
C PRO A 108 -12.40 -11.37 -19.03
N ASN A 109 -12.48 -11.65 -17.72
CA ASN A 109 -13.73 -11.85 -16.97
C ASN A 109 -14.30 -10.55 -16.39
N GLY A 110 -13.56 -9.46 -16.41
CA GLY A 110 -14.02 -8.16 -15.93
C GLY A 110 -12.93 -7.31 -15.30
N THR A 111 -13.35 -6.18 -14.74
CA THR A 111 -12.47 -5.18 -14.13
C THR A 111 -12.90 -4.92 -12.69
N THR A 112 -11.93 -4.82 -11.80
CA THR A 112 -12.11 -4.36 -10.42
C THR A 112 -11.24 -3.13 -10.20
N VAL A 113 -11.77 -2.15 -9.48
CA VAL A 113 -11.04 -0.93 -9.07
C VAL A 113 -11.14 -0.81 -7.57
N GLU A 114 -10.00 -0.59 -6.93
CA GLU A 114 -9.88 -0.30 -5.50
C GLU A 114 -9.05 0.96 -5.30
N THR A 115 -9.47 1.80 -4.37
CA THR A 115 -8.81 3.07 -4.08
C THR A 115 -8.03 2.98 -2.77
N VAL A 116 -6.79 3.44 -2.79
CA VAL A 116 -5.95 3.58 -1.59
C VAL A 116 -5.67 5.05 -1.32
N LEU A 117 -5.53 5.39 -0.04
CA LEU A 117 -5.04 6.70 0.40
C LEU A 117 -3.55 6.59 0.72
N VAL A 118 -2.74 7.40 0.07
CA VAL A 118 -1.33 7.60 0.43
C VAL A 118 -1.20 8.95 1.13
N GLU A 119 -1.00 8.92 2.45
CA GLU A 119 -0.76 10.12 3.25
C GLU A 119 0.71 10.52 3.15
N VAL A 120 0.99 11.69 2.55
CA VAL A 120 2.34 12.20 2.38
C VAL A 120 2.71 13.10 3.55
N GLN A 121 3.54 12.57 4.44
CA GLN A 121 4.01 13.26 5.64
C GLN A 121 5.30 14.01 5.35
N GLU A 122 5.37 15.26 5.80
CA GLU A 122 6.61 16.02 5.71
C GLU A 122 7.71 15.45 6.59
N LEU A 123 8.96 15.63 6.16
CA LEU A 123 10.12 15.35 7.01
C LEU A 123 10.22 16.44 8.07
N LEU A 124 10.07 16.05 9.33
CA LEU A 124 10.32 16.97 10.43
C LEU A 124 11.81 17.34 10.48
N PRO A 125 12.15 18.62 10.70
CA PRO A 125 13.53 19.02 10.88
C PRO A 125 14.13 18.32 12.10
N PRO A 126 15.44 18.02 12.10
CA PRO A 126 16.09 17.42 13.26
C PRO A 126 15.95 18.33 14.49
N LEU A 127 15.46 17.77 15.59
CA LEU A 127 15.44 18.44 16.88
C LEU A 127 16.63 18.00 17.70
N ILE A 128 17.51 18.96 18.03
CA ILE A 128 18.69 18.72 18.85
C ILE A 128 18.43 19.26 20.24
N SER A 129 18.58 18.41 21.25
CA SER A 129 18.52 18.79 22.66
C SER A 129 19.75 18.35 23.41
N PHE A 130 20.22 19.20 24.29
CA PHE A 130 21.36 18.89 25.20
C PHE A 130 20.80 18.60 26.59
N PRO A 131 21.35 17.60 27.31
CA PRO A 131 20.91 17.26 28.66
C PRO A 131 21.37 18.32 29.71
N MET A 132 22.01 19.40 29.27
CA MET A 132 22.57 20.45 30.11
C MET A 132 21.82 21.75 29.92
N GLN A 133 21.79 22.60 30.95
CA GLN A 133 21.17 23.92 30.89
C GLN A 133 21.85 24.79 29.82
N THR A 134 21.06 25.61 29.17
CA THR A 134 21.42 26.42 27.99
C THR A 134 22.37 27.58 28.31
N ASP A 135 22.70 27.82 29.58
CA ASP A 135 23.49 28.98 30.05
C ASP A 135 25.00 28.83 29.85
N GLY A 136 25.40 27.75 29.19
CA GLY A 136 26.79 27.44 28.91
C GLY A 136 27.38 26.35 29.81
N LEU A 137 28.46 25.75 29.36
CA LEU A 137 29.22 24.77 30.10
C LEU A 137 30.57 25.38 30.52
N GLU A 138 30.82 25.44 31.81
CA GLU A 138 32.16 25.78 32.28
C GLU A 138 33.13 24.62 32.06
N VAL A 139 34.18 24.88 31.31
CA VAL A 139 35.20 23.88 30.99
C VAL A 139 36.55 24.26 31.59
N VAL A 140 37.25 23.29 32.14
CA VAL A 140 38.58 23.46 32.69
C VAL A 140 39.63 23.17 31.62
N LYS A 141 40.61 24.08 31.47
CA LYS A 141 41.68 23.92 30.49
C LYS A 141 42.43 22.59 30.69
N GLY A 142 42.63 21.85 29.60
CA GLY A 142 43.37 20.60 29.61
C GLY A 142 42.53 19.35 29.96
N ARG A 143 41.25 19.48 30.25
CA ARG A 143 40.37 18.35 30.44
C ARG A 143 39.61 18.01 29.13
N LYS A 144 39.36 16.71 28.93
CA LYS A 144 38.51 16.22 27.86
C LYS A 144 37.03 16.27 28.31
N TYR A 145 36.18 16.77 27.45
CA TYR A 145 34.76 16.80 27.65
C TYR A 145 34.07 16.08 26.49
N GLU A 146 32.98 15.40 26.78
CA GLU A 146 32.15 14.72 25.81
C GLU A 146 30.78 15.38 25.76
N PHE A 147 30.34 15.74 24.55
CA PHE A 147 29.05 16.36 24.31
C PHE A 147 28.19 15.34 23.54
N ALA A 148 27.15 14.85 24.19
CA ALA A 148 26.23 13.87 23.63
C ALA A 148 24.80 14.46 23.58
N PRO A 149 24.41 15.17 22.51
CA PRO A 149 23.05 15.65 22.36
C PRO A 149 22.08 14.48 22.07
N THR A 150 20.83 14.64 22.48
CA THR A 150 19.75 13.82 21.97
C THR A 150 19.25 14.44 20.67
N VAL A 151 19.19 13.64 19.61
CA VAL A 151 18.72 14.09 18.30
C VAL A 151 17.49 13.27 17.91
N GLN A 152 16.39 13.95 17.59
CA GLN A 152 15.16 13.35 17.08
C GLN A 152 15.00 13.71 15.62
N SER A 153 14.29 12.89 14.84
CA SER A 153 14.04 13.12 13.41
C SER A 153 15.31 13.34 12.57
N ALA A 154 16.39 12.62 12.90
CA ALA A 154 17.71 12.80 12.30
C ALA A 154 18.00 11.85 11.13
N GLU A 155 17.00 11.19 10.55
CA GLU A 155 17.18 10.27 9.44
C GLU A 155 17.87 10.95 8.25
N ASN A 156 19.01 10.39 7.84
CA ASN A 156 19.90 10.93 6.78
C ASN A 156 20.42 12.36 7.03
N SER A 157 20.49 12.79 8.27
CA SER A 157 21.09 14.07 8.63
C SER A 157 22.61 13.97 8.70
N THR A 158 23.30 15.02 8.30
CA THR A 158 24.73 15.20 8.52
C THR A 158 24.94 16.15 9.68
N PHE A 159 25.91 15.85 10.52
CA PHE A 159 26.22 16.66 11.72
C PHE A 159 27.53 17.40 11.52
N LEU A 160 27.49 18.72 11.76
CA LEU A 160 28.70 19.57 11.75
C LEU A 160 28.84 20.27 13.10
N TRP A 161 29.97 20.04 13.78
CA TRP A 161 30.32 20.74 14.98
C TRP A 161 31.29 21.89 14.67
N THR A 162 30.92 23.11 15.06
CA THR A 162 31.78 24.29 14.88
C THR A 162 32.10 24.91 16.21
N LEU A 163 33.39 25.20 16.44
CA LEU A 163 33.85 25.96 17.59
C LEU A 163 34.02 27.41 17.18
N ARG A 164 33.27 28.33 17.80
CA ARG A 164 33.40 29.76 17.58
C ARG A 164 33.94 30.44 18.84
N ARG A 165 34.82 31.42 18.66
CA ARG A 165 35.23 32.29 19.78
C ARG A 165 34.17 33.36 20.00
N PRO A 166 33.86 33.74 21.27
CA PRO A 166 32.97 34.86 21.54
C PRO A 166 33.45 36.14 20.82
N GLY A 167 32.56 36.83 20.14
CA GLY A 167 32.87 38.07 19.40
C GLY A 167 33.52 37.92 18.01
N ALA A 168 33.70 36.71 17.50
CA ALA A 168 34.07 36.53 16.09
C ALA A 168 32.85 36.78 15.19
N ALA A 169 33.00 37.67 14.19
CA ALA A 169 31.97 37.91 13.19
C ALA A 169 31.71 36.63 12.39
N GLU A 170 30.45 36.49 11.91
CA GLU A 170 30.11 35.44 10.95
C GLU A 170 30.89 35.69 9.64
N ALA A 171 31.58 34.64 9.17
CA ALA A 171 32.27 34.67 7.89
C ALA A 171 31.30 34.22 6.76
#